data_3ea93c6e8780f29e872b78857cb002cd
#
_entry.id   3ea93c6e8780f29e872b78857cb002cd
#
_cell.length_a   1.000
_cell.length_b   1.000
_cell.length_c   1.000
_cell.angle_alpha   90.00
_cell.angle_beta   90.00
_cell.angle_gamma   90.00
#
_symmetry.space_group_name_H-M   'P 1'
#
loop_
_entity.id
_entity.type
_entity.pdbx_description
1 polymer ?
#
loop_
_entity_poly.entity_id
_entity_poly.type
_entity_poly.pdbx_seq_one_letter_code
_entity_poly.pdbx_strand_id
1 'polypeptide(L)'
;MLRLSTRTVTSANQYYVGRLVTRCYQSTLANIPATQKGVIFYENNGKLKYTDIAVPKPKPNEILVNVKYSGVCHTDLHAWKGDWPLPVKLPLVGGHEGAGVVVALGDNVKNWKLGDLAGIKWLNGSCMSCELCENGHEANCEHADLSGYTHDGTFQEYATADAIQAAHIPKGTDLAQVAPILCAGVTVYKALKSADLKPGQWVAISGAAGGLGSLAVQYAKAMGLRVLGIDGGKGKEELFKQLGGEVFIDFTKSKDIVVDVQEATHGGPQGVINVSVSETAITMSTQYVRSTGTVVLVGMPAEAAVKSDIFQHVVKSINIKGSYVGNRADTREALDFFSRGLVKAPITVVGLSELPKVYELMEQNKILGRYVVDTSK
;
A
#
# COMPACT_ATOMS: atom_id res chain seq x y z
N MET A 1 -74.77 -18.10 42.91
CA MET A 1 -74.76 -16.70 43.44
C MET A 1 -73.39 -16.41 43.94
N LEU A 2 -72.58 -15.71 43.17
CA LEU A 2 -71.24 -15.22 43.57
C LEU A 2 -71.24 -13.70 43.34
N ARG A 3 -70.94 -12.99 44.40
CA ARG A 3 -70.86 -11.49 44.41
C ARG A 3 -69.45 -11.09 43.89
N LEU A 4 -69.45 -10.24 42.85
CA LEU A 4 -68.25 -9.52 42.41
C LEU A 4 -68.06 -8.27 43.25
N SER A 5 -66.87 -8.15 43.83
CA SER A 5 -66.38 -6.96 44.51
C SER A 5 -65.51 -6.16 43.58
N THR A 6 -65.92 -4.97 43.23
CA THR A 6 -65.16 -3.99 42.44
C THR A 6 -64.21 -3.26 43.37
N ARG A 7 -62.90 -3.36 43.17
CA ARG A 7 -61.89 -2.44 43.74
C ARG A 7 -61.41 -1.51 42.65
N THR A 8 -61.69 -0.25 42.84
CA THR A 8 -61.15 0.90 42.07
C THR A 8 -59.68 1.10 42.48
N VAL A 9 -58.77 0.99 41.49
CA VAL A 9 -57.36 1.38 41.64
C VAL A 9 -57.14 2.69 40.89
N THR A 10 -56.89 3.76 41.61
CA THR A 10 -56.42 5.02 41.07
C THR A 10 -54.93 4.93 40.77
N SER A 11 -54.53 4.94 39.49
CA SER A 11 -53.14 5.03 39.09
C SER A 11 -52.74 6.44 38.86
N ALA A 12 -51.83 6.95 39.70
CA ALA A 12 -51.10 8.21 39.45
C ALA A 12 -49.96 7.88 38.46
N ASN A 13 -50.10 8.36 37.22
CA ASN A 13 -48.99 8.33 36.24
C ASN A 13 -47.99 9.44 36.57
N GLN A 14 -46.89 9.09 37.19
CA GLN A 14 -45.68 9.92 37.20
C GLN A 14 -44.86 9.62 35.94
N TYR A 15 -44.87 10.53 34.99
CA TYR A 15 -43.95 10.50 33.84
C TYR A 15 -42.54 10.84 34.34
N TYR A 16 -41.68 9.82 34.49
CA TYR A 16 -40.24 10.01 34.61
C TYR A 16 -39.69 10.33 33.22
N VAL A 17 -39.47 11.62 32.94
CA VAL A 17 -38.65 12.05 31.79
C VAL A 17 -37.20 11.79 32.16
N GLY A 18 -36.76 10.57 31.86
CA GLY A 18 -35.35 10.18 31.91
C GLY A 18 -34.59 10.98 30.84
N ARG A 19 -33.82 11.99 31.25
CA ARG A 19 -32.78 12.56 30.40
C ARG A 19 -31.80 11.46 30.06
N LEU A 20 -31.91 10.94 28.83
CA LEU A 20 -30.84 10.15 28.21
C LEU A 20 -29.65 11.09 27.99
N VAL A 21 -28.75 11.13 28.98
CA VAL A 21 -27.40 11.67 28.81
C VAL A 21 -26.67 10.66 27.95
N THR A 22 -26.65 10.90 26.64
CA THR A 22 -25.79 10.16 25.72
C THR A 22 -24.34 10.50 26.11
N ARG A 23 -23.73 9.67 26.96
CA ARG A 23 -22.30 9.70 27.19
C ARG A 23 -21.65 9.20 25.92
N CYS A 24 -21.16 10.11 25.05
CA CYS A 24 -20.16 9.79 24.05
C CYS A 24 -18.91 9.29 24.78
N TYR A 25 -18.74 7.97 24.83
CA TYR A 25 -17.50 7.38 25.28
C TYR A 25 -16.51 7.46 24.11
N GLN A 26 -15.82 8.59 23.96
CA GLN A 26 -14.53 8.59 23.28
C GLN A 26 -13.55 7.85 24.20
N SER A 27 -13.26 6.58 23.91
CA SER A 27 -12.19 5.88 24.62
C SER A 27 -10.85 6.31 24.01
N THR A 28 -9.98 6.89 24.81
CA THR A 28 -8.64 7.34 24.41
C THR A 28 -7.59 6.64 25.24
N LEU A 29 -6.46 6.25 24.62
CA LEU A 29 -5.24 5.86 25.33
C LEU A 29 -4.42 7.14 25.60
N ALA A 30 -4.23 7.50 26.87
CA ALA A 30 -3.37 8.60 27.32
C ALA A 30 -3.67 9.99 26.73
N ASN A 31 -2.96 11.01 27.16
CA ASN A 31 -3.11 12.39 26.69
C ASN A 31 -2.64 12.53 25.23
N ILE A 32 -3.58 12.52 24.27
CA ILE A 32 -3.29 12.89 22.88
C ILE A 32 -3.02 14.40 22.87
N PRO A 33 -1.84 14.85 22.35
CA PRO A 33 -1.50 16.26 22.32
C PRO A 33 -2.41 17.03 21.34
N ALA A 34 -2.54 18.34 21.52
CA ALA A 34 -3.29 19.19 20.59
C ALA A 34 -2.55 19.41 19.26
N THR A 35 -1.22 19.39 19.31
CA THR A 35 -0.30 19.57 18.17
C THR A 35 0.70 18.42 18.07
N GLN A 36 1.23 18.21 16.89
CA GLN A 36 2.16 17.15 16.54
C GLN A 36 3.19 17.64 15.52
N LYS A 37 4.29 16.94 15.36
CA LYS A 37 5.20 17.14 14.24
C LYS A 37 4.68 16.46 12.97
N GLY A 38 4.84 17.14 11.83
CA GLY A 38 4.51 16.61 10.51
C GLY A 38 5.28 17.33 9.42
N VAL A 39 5.35 16.69 8.24
CA VAL A 39 5.89 17.31 7.02
C VAL A 39 4.74 17.66 6.11
N ILE A 40 4.54 18.95 5.88
CA ILE A 40 3.43 19.51 5.09
C ILE A 40 3.96 20.35 3.93
N PHE A 41 3.26 20.32 2.80
CA PHE A 41 3.49 21.23 1.68
C PHE A 41 2.18 21.92 1.27
N TYR A 42 2.31 23.13 0.71
CA TYR A 42 1.18 24.02 0.43
C TYR A 42 0.91 24.20 -1.07
N GLU A 43 1.85 23.81 -1.91
CA GLU A 43 1.80 23.89 -3.37
C GLU A 43 2.62 22.76 -3.99
N ASN A 44 2.30 22.39 -5.21
CA ASN A 44 3.04 21.37 -5.96
C ASN A 44 4.50 21.81 -6.15
N ASN A 45 5.45 20.91 -5.97
CA ASN A 45 6.89 21.19 -5.93
C ASN A 45 7.32 22.24 -4.88
N GLY A 46 6.41 22.60 -3.96
CA GLY A 46 6.68 23.55 -2.91
C GLY A 46 7.60 23.00 -1.82
N LYS A 47 8.05 23.88 -0.93
CA LYS A 47 8.92 23.47 0.18
C LYS A 47 8.21 22.50 1.12
N LEU A 48 8.82 21.35 1.36
CA LEU A 48 8.42 20.42 2.43
C LEU A 48 8.79 21.04 3.78
N LYS A 49 7.79 21.32 4.62
CA LYS A 49 7.98 21.99 5.92
C LYS A 49 7.76 20.98 7.05
N TYR A 50 8.83 20.66 7.77
CA TYR A 50 8.75 19.97 9.06
C TYR A 50 8.34 20.99 10.13
N THR A 51 7.13 20.86 10.69
CA THR A 51 6.55 21.86 11.59
C THR A 51 5.50 21.26 12.53
N ASP A 52 5.04 22.07 13.48
CA ASP A 52 3.90 21.73 14.32
C ASP A 52 2.59 21.93 13.52
N ILE A 53 1.75 20.90 13.55
CA ILE A 53 0.41 20.89 12.96
C ILE A 53 -0.60 20.35 13.99
N ALA A 54 -1.89 20.61 13.78
CA ALA A 54 -2.93 20.10 14.67
C ALA A 54 -3.05 18.57 14.58
N VAL A 55 -3.25 17.88 15.71
CA VAL A 55 -3.63 16.48 15.70
C VAL A 55 -5.06 16.33 15.22
N PRO A 56 -5.33 15.50 14.18
CA PRO A 56 -6.69 15.32 13.67
C PRO A 56 -7.56 14.56 14.67
N LYS A 57 -8.87 14.84 14.66
CA LYS A 57 -9.86 14.06 15.41
C LYS A 57 -10.49 13.02 14.49
N PRO A 58 -10.59 11.75 14.90
CA PRO A 58 -11.23 10.73 14.07
C PRO A 58 -12.71 11.04 13.89
N LYS A 59 -13.22 10.93 12.67
CA LYS A 59 -14.67 10.95 12.37
C LYS A 59 -15.35 9.68 12.91
N PRO A 60 -16.69 9.59 12.89
CA PRO A 60 -17.40 8.47 13.51
C PRO A 60 -16.95 7.07 13.03
N ASN A 61 -16.51 6.93 11.79
CA ASN A 61 -16.05 5.65 11.20
C ASN A 61 -14.53 5.53 11.10
N GLU A 62 -13.77 6.46 11.69
CA GLU A 62 -12.31 6.50 11.61
C GLU A 62 -11.67 6.08 12.93
N ILE A 63 -10.44 5.60 12.84
CA ILE A 63 -9.51 5.43 13.95
C ILE A 63 -8.45 6.53 13.89
N LEU A 64 -7.92 6.92 15.05
CA LEU A 64 -6.71 7.72 15.15
C LEU A 64 -5.53 6.81 15.48
N VAL A 65 -4.53 6.83 14.65
CA VAL A 65 -3.32 6.02 14.80
C VAL A 65 -2.15 6.93 15.20
N ASN A 66 -1.47 6.61 16.29
CA ASN A 66 -0.15 7.16 16.57
C ASN A 66 0.85 6.41 15.69
N VAL A 67 1.16 6.99 14.54
CA VAL A 67 2.10 6.45 13.56
C VAL A 67 3.50 6.42 14.17
N LYS A 68 4.16 5.29 14.09
CA LYS A 68 5.55 5.12 14.58
C LYS A 68 6.54 5.15 13.43
N TYR A 69 6.16 4.52 12.33
CA TYR A 69 6.96 4.45 11.12
C TYR A 69 6.09 4.64 9.90
N SER A 70 6.63 5.31 8.90
CA SER A 70 5.99 5.41 7.57
C SER A 70 7.01 5.12 6.47
N GLY A 71 6.68 4.20 5.57
CA GLY A 71 7.49 4.00 4.37
C GLY A 71 7.42 5.20 3.42
N VAL A 72 8.45 5.35 2.58
CA VAL A 72 8.52 6.39 1.56
C VAL A 72 8.44 5.74 0.18
N CYS A 73 7.48 6.19 -0.63
CA CYS A 73 7.15 5.64 -1.94
C CYS A 73 7.29 6.70 -3.05
N HIS A 74 7.51 6.27 -4.30
CA HIS A 74 7.47 7.18 -5.46
C HIS A 74 6.10 7.85 -5.63
N THR A 75 5.02 7.22 -5.19
CA THR A 75 3.68 7.83 -5.14
C THR A 75 3.65 9.11 -4.32
N ASP A 76 4.40 9.18 -3.19
CA ASP A 76 4.49 10.38 -2.37
C ASP A 76 5.23 11.51 -3.09
N LEU A 77 6.26 11.15 -3.88
CA LEU A 77 6.99 12.08 -4.73
C LEU A 77 6.08 12.63 -5.87
N HIS A 78 5.27 11.77 -6.49
CA HIS A 78 4.29 12.18 -7.49
C HIS A 78 3.20 13.08 -6.90
N ALA A 79 2.72 12.78 -5.69
CA ALA A 79 1.78 13.62 -4.98
C ALA A 79 2.35 15.02 -4.70
N TRP A 80 3.60 15.09 -4.26
CA TRP A 80 4.30 16.36 -4.04
C TRP A 80 4.53 17.13 -5.35
N LYS A 81 4.90 16.44 -6.43
CA LYS A 81 5.09 17.03 -7.76
C LYS A 81 3.78 17.47 -8.42
N GLY A 82 2.67 16.79 -8.13
CA GLY A 82 1.40 17.00 -8.80
C GLY A 82 1.45 16.65 -10.29
N ASP A 83 2.28 15.67 -10.68
CA ASP A 83 2.52 15.27 -12.06
C ASP A 83 1.64 14.10 -12.54
N TRP A 84 0.75 13.59 -11.71
CA TRP A 84 -0.31 12.66 -12.12
C TRP A 84 -1.59 13.39 -12.54
N PRO A 85 -2.40 12.81 -13.44
CA PRO A 85 -3.65 13.43 -13.93
C PRO A 85 -4.80 13.34 -12.90
N LEU A 86 -4.50 13.51 -11.63
CA LEU A 86 -5.45 13.46 -10.51
C LEU A 86 -5.23 14.70 -9.62
N PRO A 87 -6.30 15.35 -9.13
CA PRO A 87 -6.17 16.50 -8.26
C PRO A 87 -5.62 16.10 -6.89
N VAL A 88 -4.58 16.77 -6.43
CA VAL A 88 -4.00 16.63 -5.10
C VAL A 88 -4.64 17.62 -4.13
N LYS A 89 -4.99 17.17 -2.91
CA LYS A 89 -5.41 18.05 -1.82
C LYS A 89 -4.24 18.98 -1.43
N LEU A 90 -4.50 20.28 -1.28
CA LEU A 90 -3.53 21.25 -0.78
C LEU A 90 -4.18 22.13 0.30
N PRO A 91 -3.49 22.43 1.42
CA PRO A 91 -2.21 21.86 1.83
C PRO A 91 -2.31 20.37 2.12
N LEU A 92 -1.18 19.64 2.05
CA LEU A 92 -1.15 18.19 2.22
C LEU A 92 0.00 17.73 3.11
N VAL A 93 -0.30 16.81 4.02
CA VAL A 93 0.67 15.90 4.65
C VAL A 93 0.72 14.62 3.82
N GLY A 94 1.88 14.33 3.22
CA GLY A 94 2.06 13.13 2.39
C GLY A 94 2.16 11.83 3.20
N GLY A 95 2.45 10.73 2.50
CA GLY A 95 2.69 9.42 3.10
C GLY A 95 1.45 8.51 3.14
N HIS A 96 1.67 7.22 2.85
CA HIS A 96 0.58 6.22 2.79
C HIS A 96 1.03 4.80 3.19
N GLU A 97 2.15 4.67 3.88
CA GLU A 97 2.68 3.40 4.37
C GLU A 97 2.86 3.47 5.90
N GLY A 98 1.84 3.97 6.62
CA GLY A 98 1.94 4.23 8.05
C GLY A 98 1.68 3.01 8.91
N ALA A 99 2.59 2.69 9.83
CA ALA A 99 2.42 1.64 10.83
C ALA A 99 2.48 2.25 12.24
N GLY A 100 1.48 1.95 13.08
CA GLY A 100 1.38 2.57 14.39
C GLY A 100 0.39 1.89 15.31
N VAL A 101 -0.03 2.63 16.35
CA VAL A 101 -0.88 2.16 17.43
C VAL A 101 -2.19 2.95 17.45
N VAL A 102 -3.32 2.29 17.54
CA VAL A 102 -4.64 2.92 17.66
C VAL A 102 -4.76 3.61 19.04
N VAL A 103 -5.00 4.91 19.04
CA VAL A 103 -5.06 5.75 20.25
C VAL A 103 -6.41 6.40 20.49
N ALA A 104 -7.28 6.50 19.47
CA ALA A 104 -8.67 6.90 19.60
C ALA A 104 -9.54 6.23 18.55
N LEU A 105 -10.84 6.13 18.84
CA LEU A 105 -11.85 5.49 18.00
C LEU A 105 -13.01 6.44 17.78
N GLY A 106 -13.52 6.51 16.56
CA GLY A 106 -14.81 7.13 16.26
C GLY A 106 -15.97 6.31 16.83
N ASP A 107 -17.12 6.97 17.03
CA ASP A 107 -18.27 6.40 17.75
C ASP A 107 -18.85 5.12 17.10
N ASN A 108 -18.73 4.98 15.79
CA ASN A 108 -19.23 3.83 15.03
C ASN A 108 -18.24 2.66 14.93
N VAL A 109 -16.99 2.84 15.36
CA VAL A 109 -15.94 1.83 15.21
C VAL A 109 -16.17 0.67 16.19
N LYS A 110 -16.28 -0.57 15.66
CA LYS A 110 -16.54 -1.80 16.44
C LYS A 110 -15.45 -2.85 16.30
N ASN A 111 -14.66 -2.77 15.24
CA ASN A 111 -13.65 -3.76 14.86
C ASN A 111 -12.23 -3.43 15.34
N TRP A 112 -12.06 -2.37 16.13
CA TRP A 112 -10.78 -1.94 16.67
C TRP A 112 -10.84 -1.74 18.18
N LYS A 113 -9.69 -1.88 18.84
CA LYS A 113 -9.48 -1.56 20.26
C LYS A 113 -8.29 -0.63 20.38
N LEU A 114 -8.30 0.19 21.44
CA LEU A 114 -7.13 0.98 21.82
C LEU A 114 -5.95 0.07 22.06
N GLY A 115 -4.77 0.45 21.53
CA GLY A 115 -3.55 -0.34 21.63
C GLY A 115 -3.40 -1.41 20.55
N ASP A 116 -4.38 -1.61 19.66
CA ASP A 116 -4.18 -2.45 18.49
C ASP A 116 -3.16 -1.83 17.54
N LEU A 117 -2.39 -2.67 16.85
CA LEU A 117 -1.47 -2.22 15.81
C LEU A 117 -2.22 -2.06 14.51
N ALA A 118 -2.11 -0.87 13.89
CA ALA A 118 -2.81 -0.51 12.67
C ALA A 118 -1.86 -0.05 11.57
N GLY A 119 -2.19 -0.47 10.35
CA GLY A 119 -1.56 -0.02 9.11
C GLY A 119 -2.46 0.95 8.35
N ILE A 120 -1.94 2.14 8.04
CA ILE A 120 -2.55 3.09 7.12
C ILE A 120 -1.93 2.85 5.75
N LYS A 121 -2.77 2.61 4.75
CA LYS A 121 -2.35 2.28 3.38
C LYS A 121 -2.86 3.32 2.38
N TRP A 122 -2.48 3.18 1.10
CA TRP A 122 -2.90 4.09 0.04
C TRP A 122 -4.42 4.31 0.02
N LEU A 123 -5.22 3.24 -0.08
CA LEU A 123 -6.66 3.33 0.00
C LEU A 123 -7.06 3.58 1.46
N ASN A 124 -7.42 4.83 1.77
CA ASN A 124 -7.89 5.24 3.09
C ASN A 124 -9.38 4.99 3.26
N GLY A 125 -10.19 5.25 2.22
CA GLY A 125 -11.63 5.05 2.24
C GLY A 125 -12.18 4.64 0.88
N SER A 126 -13.38 4.02 0.87
CA SER A 126 -14.16 3.71 -0.33
C SER A 126 -15.65 3.67 0.03
N CYS A 127 -16.56 3.77 -0.94
CA CYS A 127 -18.00 3.82 -0.65
C CYS A 127 -18.59 2.48 -0.15
N MET A 128 -17.88 1.38 -0.31
CA MET A 128 -18.26 0.02 0.09
C MET A 128 -19.57 -0.53 -0.49
N SER A 129 -20.22 0.20 -1.41
CA SER A 129 -21.57 -0.11 -1.91
C SER A 129 -21.72 -0.02 -3.43
N CYS A 130 -20.69 0.38 -4.18
CA CYS A 130 -20.71 0.33 -5.64
C CYS A 130 -20.29 -1.06 -6.15
N GLU A 131 -20.59 -1.35 -7.40
CA GLU A 131 -20.25 -2.62 -8.06
C GLU A 131 -18.77 -2.99 -7.89
N LEU A 132 -17.86 -2.02 -8.03
CA LEU A 132 -16.43 -2.25 -7.85
C LEU A 132 -16.09 -2.68 -6.42
N CYS A 133 -16.66 -2.01 -5.40
CA CYS A 133 -16.45 -2.37 -4.01
C CYS A 133 -17.00 -3.74 -3.66
N GLU A 134 -18.21 -4.05 -4.13
CA GLU A 134 -18.90 -5.34 -3.90
C GLU A 134 -18.12 -6.51 -4.53
N ASN A 135 -17.45 -6.28 -5.66
CA ASN A 135 -16.61 -7.27 -6.35
C ASN A 135 -15.15 -7.31 -5.87
N GLY A 136 -14.80 -6.58 -4.79
CA GLY A 136 -13.45 -6.58 -4.24
C GLY A 136 -12.44 -5.73 -5.01
N HIS A 137 -12.91 -4.80 -5.84
CA HIS A 137 -12.13 -3.79 -6.56
C HIS A 137 -12.20 -2.43 -5.87
N GLU A 138 -12.11 -2.41 -4.55
CA GLU A 138 -12.27 -1.21 -3.71
C GLU A 138 -11.30 -0.07 -4.09
N ALA A 139 -10.10 -0.42 -4.52
CA ALA A 139 -9.09 0.54 -4.96
C ALA A 139 -9.48 1.31 -6.24
N ASN A 140 -10.43 0.78 -7.00
CA ASN A 140 -10.95 1.38 -8.23
C ASN A 140 -12.28 2.12 -8.00
N CYS A 141 -12.73 2.27 -6.76
CA CYS A 141 -13.95 3.00 -6.41
C CYS A 141 -13.82 4.48 -6.81
N GLU A 142 -14.83 5.03 -7.48
CA GLU A 142 -14.85 6.46 -7.88
C GLU A 142 -14.85 7.41 -6.67
N HIS A 143 -15.30 6.91 -5.50
CA HIS A 143 -15.30 7.65 -4.24
C HIS A 143 -14.13 7.24 -3.33
N ALA A 144 -13.03 6.75 -3.91
CA ALA A 144 -11.85 6.38 -3.12
C ALA A 144 -11.23 7.61 -2.47
N ASP A 145 -10.95 7.50 -1.16
CA ASP A 145 -10.16 8.46 -0.40
C ASP A 145 -8.74 7.91 -0.23
N LEU A 146 -7.73 8.71 -0.54
CA LEU A 146 -6.35 8.26 -0.73
C LEU A 146 -5.43 8.95 0.28
N SER A 147 -4.78 8.18 1.16
CA SER A 147 -3.82 8.69 2.15
C SER A 147 -2.64 9.36 1.45
N GLY A 148 -2.28 10.56 1.91
CA GLY A 148 -1.18 11.33 1.33
C GLY A 148 -1.45 11.86 -0.07
N TYR A 149 -2.73 11.94 -0.47
CA TYR A 149 -3.15 12.46 -1.77
C TYR A 149 -4.44 13.27 -1.71
N THR A 150 -5.60 12.66 -1.41
CA THR A 150 -6.88 13.35 -1.18
C THR A 150 -7.16 13.51 0.31
N HIS A 151 -6.46 12.76 1.15
CA HIS A 151 -6.51 12.76 2.61
C HIS A 151 -5.11 12.97 3.18
N ASP A 152 -4.97 13.66 4.33
CA ASP A 152 -3.68 13.79 4.99
C ASP A 152 -3.12 12.42 5.37
N GLY A 153 -1.87 12.19 5.00
CA GLY A 153 -1.22 10.90 5.11
C GLY A 153 -0.42 10.70 6.38
N THR A 154 0.65 9.93 6.28
CA THR A 154 1.36 9.33 7.41
C THR A 154 2.72 9.96 7.73
N PHE A 155 3.12 11.03 7.04
CA PHE A 155 4.32 11.79 7.40
C PHE A 155 4.04 12.78 8.54
N GLN A 156 3.45 12.26 9.60
CA GLN A 156 3.11 12.94 10.86
C GLN A 156 2.99 11.91 11.99
N GLU A 157 2.99 12.38 13.25
CA GLU A 157 2.95 11.47 14.40
C GLU A 157 1.57 10.84 14.64
N TYR A 158 0.47 11.50 14.26
CA TYR A 158 -0.90 11.00 14.41
C TYR A 158 -1.67 11.23 13.11
N ALA A 159 -2.28 10.19 12.59
CA ALA A 159 -3.07 10.24 11.37
C ALA A 159 -4.40 9.49 11.54
N THR A 160 -5.46 9.94 10.86
CA THR A 160 -6.73 9.21 10.81
C THR A 160 -6.76 8.21 9.67
N ALA A 161 -7.52 7.15 9.85
CA ALA A 161 -7.81 6.16 8.81
C ALA A 161 -9.24 5.64 8.97
N ASP A 162 -9.90 5.32 7.86
CA ASP A 162 -11.17 4.58 7.88
C ASP A 162 -10.99 3.21 8.54
N ALA A 163 -11.85 2.91 9.51
CA ALA A 163 -11.76 1.70 10.32
C ALA A 163 -11.94 0.40 9.53
N ILE A 164 -12.56 0.45 8.34
CA ILE A 164 -12.75 -0.72 7.48
C ILE A 164 -11.53 -0.92 6.58
N GLN A 165 -10.94 0.18 6.11
CA GLN A 165 -9.79 0.13 5.18
C GLN A 165 -8.44 -0.02 5.89
N ALA A 166 -8.32 0.44 7.14
CA ALA A 166 -7.10 0.25 7.93
C ALA A 166 -6.76 -1.25 8.08
N ALA A 167 -5.47 -1.57 8.03
CA ALA A 167 -4.98 -2.94 8.12
C ALA A 167 -4.65 -3.32 9.57
N HIS A 168 -5.19 -4.45 10.05
CA HIS A 168 -4.75 -5.03 11.32
C HIS A 168 -3.33 -5.60 11.18
N ILE A 169 -2.39 -5.08 11.96
CA ILE A 169 -1.02 -5.58 12.04
C ILE A 169 -0.94 -6.57 13.22
N PRO A 170 -0.38 -7.79 13.01
CA PRO A 170 -0.23 -8.76 14.10
C PRO A 170 0.62 -8.20 15.25
N LYS A 171 0.27 -8.55 16.50
CA LYS A 171 1.02 -8.14 17.67
C LYS A 171 2.46 -8.69 17.64
N GLY A 172 3.41 -7.89 18.11
CA GLY A 172 4.83 -8.25 18.08
C GLY A 172 5.53 -8.01 16.75
N THR A 173 4.83 -7.48 15.75
CA THR A 173 5.41 -7.11 14.46
C THR A 173 6.35 -5.92 14.59
N ASP A 174 7.49 -5.95 13.91
CA ASP A 174 8.37 -4.80 13.72
C ASP A 174 7.68 -3.78 12.80
N LEU A 175 7.28 -2.63 13.37
CA LEU A 175 6.53 -1.60 12.67
C LEU A 175 7.34 -0.91 11.57
N ALA A 176 8.66 -0.81 11.70
CA ALA A 176 9.51 -0.26 10.64
C ALA A 176 9.56 -1.20 9.43
N GLN A 177 9.65 -2.51 9.68
CA GLN A 177 9.70 -3.52 8.61
C GLN A 177 8.35 -3.70 7.91
N VAL A 178 7.23 -3.57 8.63
CA VAL A 178 5.89 -3.77 8.05
C VAL A 178 5.40 -2.56 7.26
N ALA A 179 5.90 -1.35 7.54
CA ALA A 179 5.44 -0.13 6.87
C ALA A 179 5.47 -0.24 5.33
N PRO A 180 6.55 -0.65 4.66
CA PRO A 180 6.56 -0.83 3.21
C PRO A 180 5.64 -1.94 2.69
N ILE A 181 5.23 -2.88 3.55
CA ILE A 181 4.31 -3.95 3.14
C ILE A 181 2.91 -3.39 2.86
N LEU A 182 2.53 -2.29 3.52
CA LEU A 182 1.20 -1.67 3.42
C LEU A 182 0.90 -1.04 2.05
N CYS A 183 1.94 -0.78 1.24
CA CYS A 183 1.78 -0.33 -0.15
C CYS A 183 2.59 -1.22 -1.10
N ALA A 184 3.92 -1.13 -1.08
CA ALA A 184 4.77 -1.87 -2.02
C ALA A 184 4.57 -3.39 -1.90
N GLY A 185 4.47 -3.92 -0.67
CA GLY A 185 4.25 -5.35 -0.45
C GLY A 185 2.92 -5.84 -0.99
N VAL A 186 1.81 -5.19 -0.62
CA VAL A 186 0.47 -5.56 -1.09
C VAL A 186 0.34 -5.39 -2.60
N THR A 187 0.96 -4.36 -3.17
CA THR A 187 0.93 -4.07 -4.62
C THR A 187 1.56 -5.21 -5.42
N VAL A 188 2.76 -5.65 -5.06
CA VAL A 188 3.43 -6.73 -5.80
C VAL A 188 2.82 -8.10 -5.50
N TYR A 189 2.30 -8.32 -4.30
CA TYR A 189 1.53 -9.52 -3.97
C TYR A 189 0.28 -9.64 -4.86
N LYS A 190 -0.50 -8.56 -4.99
CA LYS A 190 -1.67 -8.49 -5.88
C LYS A 190 -1.29 -8.72 -7.34
N ALA A 191 -0.19 -8.11 -7.79
CA ALA A 191 0.30 -8.28 -9.15
C ALA A 191 0.65 -9.75 -9.46
N LEU A 192 1.32 -10.45 -8.55
CA LEU A 192 1.62 -11.87 -8.67
C LEU A 192 0.36 -12.74 -8.72
N LYS A 193 -0.65 -12.44 -7.87
CA LYS A 193 -1.98 -13.11 -7.95
C LYS A 193 -2.66 -12.86 -9.31
N SER A 194 -2.57 -11.64 -9.83
CA SER A 194 -3.19 -11.26 -11.11
C SER A 194 -2.55 -11.93 -12.32
N ALA A 195 -1.29 -12.38 -12.19
CA ALA A 195 -0.60 -13.13 -13.23
C ALA A 195 -1.09 -14.58 -13.36
N ASP A 196 -1.83 -15.10 -12.37
CA ASP A 196 -2.42 -16.45 -12.33
C ASP A 196 -1.37 -17.56 -12.56
N LEU A 197 -0.25 -17.46 -11.86
CA LEU A 197 0.88 -18.38 -11.98
C LEU A 197 0.76 -19.57 -11.01
N LYS A 198 1.28 -20.72 -11.46
CA LYS A 198 1.34 -21.95 -10.66
C LYS A 198 2.76 -22.18 -10.12
N PRO A 199 2.92 -22.80 -8.94
CA PRO A 199 4.24 -23.19 -8.43
C PRO A 199 5.08 -23.91 -9.50
N GLY A 200 6.38 -23.59 -9.54
CA GLY A 200 7.33 -24.10 -10.53
C GLY A 200 7.38 -23.33 -11.86
N GLN A 201 6.45 -22.42 -12.11
CA GLN A 201 6.47 -21.56 -13.29
C GLN A 201 7.43 -20.38 -13.13
N TRP A 202 7.94 -19.89 -14.28
CA TRP A 202 8.80 -18.73 -14.33
C TRP A 202 8.00 -17.42 -14.25
N VAL A 203 8.48 -16.53 -13.41
CA VAL A 203 8.10 -15.12 -13.41
C VAL A 203 9.32 -14.25 -13.64
N ALA A 204 9.24 -13.32 -14.60
CA ALA A 204 10.24 -12.28 -14.78
C ALA A 204 9.78 -11.02 -14.02
N ILE A 205 10.69 -10.38 -13.28
CA ILE A 205 10.43 -9.13 -12.55
C ILE A 205 11.33 -8.06 -13.15
N SER A 206 10.76 -7.06 -13.80
CA SER A 206 11.45 -5.89 -14.33
C SER A 206 11.59 -4.83 -13.25
N GLY A 207 12.82 -4.40 -12.94
CA GLY A 207 13.13 -3.57 -11.77
C GLY A 207 13.29 -4.38 -10.49
N ALA A 208 13.85 -5.59 -10.60
CA ALA A 208 13.84 -6.65 -9.57
C ALA A 208 14.53 -6.28 -8.25
N ALA A 209 15.52 -5.40 -8.25
CA ALA A 209 16.24 -4.97 -7.05
C ALA A 209 15.83 -3.60 -6.52
N GLY A 210 14.78 -2.99 -7.12
CA GLY A 210 14.17 -1.75 -6.65
C GLY A 210 13.25 -1.95 -5.45
N GLY A 211 12.61 -0.86 -4.97
CA GLY A 211 11.76 -0.86 -3.79
C GLY A 211 10.57 -1.83 -3.84
N LEU A 212 9.91 -1.98 -5.01
CA LEU A 212 8.85 -2.95 -5.25
C LEU A 212 9.45 -4.32 -5.62
N GLY A 213 10.43 -4.33 -6.52
CA GLY A 213 11.01 -5.55 -7.05
C GLY A 213 11.61 -6.44 -5.97
N SER A 214 12.31 -5.88 -5.00
CA SER A 214 12.90 -6.62 -3.87
C SER A 214 11.85 -7.37 -3.02
N LEU A 215 10.64 -6.85 -2.93
CA LEU A 215 9.52 -7.53 -2.28
C LEU A 215 8.88 -8.55 -3.24
N ALA A 216 8.71 -8.20 -4.53
CA ALA A 216 8.14 -9.10 -5.53
C ALA A 216 8.93 -10.41 -5.66
N VAL A 217 10.26 -10.35 -5.65
CA VAL A 217 11.16 -11.53 -5.66
C VAL A 217 10.82 -12.47 -4.50
N GLN A 218 10.69 -11.93 -3.30
CA GLN A 218 10.44 -12.74 -2.10
C GLN A 218 9.03 -13.33 -2.09
N TYR A 219 8.01 -12.56 -2.44
CA TYR A 219 6.64 -13.08 -2.57
C TYR A 219 6.55 -14.16 -3.64
N ALA A 220 7.14 -13.94 -4.83
CA ALA A 220 7.16 -14.92 -5.91
C ALA A 220 7.81 -16.23 -5.46
N LYS A 221 8.97 -16.15 -4.79
CA LYS A 221 9.63 -17.31 -4.22
C LYS A 221 8.77 -18.02 -3.18
N ALA A 222 8.16 -17.28 -2.26
CA ALA A 222 7.30 -17.84 -1.22
C ALA A 222 6.04 -18.49 -1.78
N MET A 223 5.57 -18.05 -2.96
CA MET A 223 4.49 -18.67 -3.74
C MET A 223 4.94 -19.88 -4.57
N GLY A 224 6.22 -20.26 -4.47
CA GLY A 224 6.78 -21.42 -5.18
C GLY A 224 7.13 -21.16 -6.64
N LEU A 225 7.27 -19.90 -7.05
CA LEU A 225 7.62 -19.52 -8.43
C LEU A 225 9.14 -19.52 -8.61
N ARG A 226 9.57 -19.72 -9.85
CA ARG A 226 10.96 -19.53 -10.31
C ARG A 226 11.13 -18.08 -10.73
N VAL A 227 12.14 -17.39 -10.22
CA VAL A 227 12.25 -15.93 -10.36
C VAL A 227 13.44 -15.54 -11.21
N LEU A 228 13.16 -14.85 -12.32
CA LEU A 228 14.15 -14.15 -13.13
C LEU A 228 14.01 -12.63 -12.85
N GLY A 229 15.12 -11.97 -12.54
CA GLY A 229 15.16 -10.51 -12.33
C GLY A 229 15.84 -9.80 -13.50
N ILE A 230 15.28 -8.68 -13.92
CA ILE A 230 15.88 -7.77 -14.90
C ILE A 230 16.10 -6.45 -14.17
N ASP A 231 17.35 -6.03 -14.02
CA ASP A 231 17.72 -4.76 -13.42
C ASP A 231 19.16 -4.38 -13.86
N GLY A 232 19.71 -3.27 -13.39
CA GLY A 232 21.07 -2.87 -13.71
C GLY A 232 21.67 -1.94 -12.67
N GLY A 233 22.98 -2.03 -12.50
CA GLY A 233 23.75 -1.23 -11.57
C GLY A 233 24.40 -2.02 -10.45
N LYS A 234 25.32 -1.33 -9.74
CA LYS A 234 26.16 -1.93 -8.71
C LYS A 234 25.33 -2.45 -7.53
N GLY A 235 25.61 -3.68 -7.09
CA GLY A 235 25.00 -4.33 -5.93
C GLY A 235 23.60 -4.91 -6.15
N LYS A 236 22.94 -4.62 -7.29
CA LYS A 236 21.57 -5.09 -7.55
C LYS A 236 21.46 -6.58 -7.80
N GLU A 237 22.40 -7.18 -8.54
CA GLU A 237 22.47 -8.62 -8.74
C GLU A 237 22.68 -9.38 -7.41
N GLU A 238 23.58 -8.84 -6.57
CA GLU A 238 23.86 -9.46 -5.27
C GLU A 238 22.63 -9.41 -4.37
N LEU A 239 21.96 -8.25 -4.27
CA LEU A 239 20.71 -8.12 -3.52
C LEU A 239 19.65 -9.09 -4.05
N PHE A 240 19.45 -9.17 -5.38
CA PHE A 240 18.48 -10.08 -5.99
C PHE A 240 18.72 -11.55 -5.62
N LYS A 241 19.97 -11.98 -5.66
CA LYS A 241 20.36 -13.35 -5.27
C LYS A 241 20.16 -13.60 -3.78
N GLN A 242 20.48 -12.65 -2.91
CA GLN A 242 20.23 -12.73 -1.46
C GLN A 242 18.74 -12.86 -1.14
N LEU A 243 17.88 -12.24 -1.94
CA LEU A 243 16.42 -12.33 -1.81
C LEU A 243 15.84 -13.64 -2.38
N GLY A 244 16.68 -14.48 -2.97
CA GLY A 244 16.34 -15.82 -3.46
C GLY A 244 15.93 -15.89 -4.93
N GLY A 245 16.26 -14.88 -5.73
CA GLY A 245 16.10 -14.94 -7.18
C GLY A 245 17.07 -15.93 -7.82
N GLU A 246 16.65 -16.57 -8.94
CA GLU A 246 17.41 -17.62 -9.59
C GLU A 246 18.32 -17.12 -10.71
N VAL A 247 17.79 -16.30 -11.62
CA VAL A 247 18.49 -15.76 -12.78
C VAL A 247 18.42 -14.25 -12.79
N PHE A 248 19.55 -13.57 -12.94
CA PHE A 248 19.61 -12.12 -13.06
C PHE A 248 20.12 -11.71 -14.44
N ILE A 249 19.39 -10.84 -15.12
CA ILE A 249 19.80 -10.22 -16.37
C ILE A 249 20.11 -8.74 -16.10
N ASP A 250 21.38 -8.38 -16.23
CA ASP A 250 21.85 -7.01 -16.15
C ASP A 250 21.60 -6.32 -17.51
N PHE A 251 20.57 -5.49 -17.59
CA PHE A 251 20.21 -4.82 -18.85
C PHE A 251 21.32 -3.88 -19.38
N THR A 252 22.27 -3.47 -18.53
CA THR A 252 23.41 -2.63 -18.95
C THR A 252 24.49 -3.44 -19.67
N LYS A 253 24.47 -4.76 -19.57
CA LYS A 253 25.45 -5.69 -20.17
C LYS A 253 24.84 -6.57 -21.25
N SER A 254 23.54 -6.81 -21.20
CA SER A 254 22.81 -7.59 -22.21
C SER A 254 22.83 -6.90 -23.56
N LYS A 255 23.09 -7.67 -24.61
CA LYS A 255 22.99 -7.19 -26.00
C LYS A 255 21.55 -7.28 -26.52
N ASP A 256 20.79 -8.26 -26.06
CA ASP A 256 19.39 -8.48 -26.40
C ASP A 256 18.67 -9.12 -25.22
N ILE A 257 17.97 -8.29 -24.47
CA ILE A 257 17.23 -8.71 -23.27
C ILE A 257 16.14 -9.74 -23.62
N VAL A 258 15.51 -9.61 -24.80
CA VAL A 258 14.43 -10.53 -25.22
C VAL A 258 14.98 -11.92 -25.41
N VAL A 259 16.10 -12.05 -26.11
CA VAL A 259 16.79 -13.34 -26.32
C VAL A 259 17.26 -13.91 -24.99
N ASP A 260 17.98 -13.13 -24.18
CA ASP A 260 18.52 -13.58 -22.90
C ASP A 260 17.43 -14.10 -21.94
N VAL A 261 16.27 -13.40 -21.87
CA VAL A 261 15.13 -13.84 -21.03
C VAL A 261 14.53 -15.14 -21.57
N GLN A 262 14.34 -15.24 -22.89
CA GLN A 262 13.76 -16.44 -23.50
C GLN A 262 14.67 -17.66 -23.36
N GLU A 263 15.96 -17.52 -23.52
CA GLU A 263 16.93 -18.58 -23.31
C GLU A 263 16.97 -19.05 -21.85
N ALA A 264 17.07 -18.11 -20.90
CA ALA A 264 17.13 -18.41 -19.46
C ALA A 264 15.87 -19.09 -18.93
N THR A 265 14.72 -18.85 -19.56
CA THR A 265 13.42 -19.41 -19.14
C THR A 265 12.88 -20.50 -20.07
N HIS A 266 13.69 -20.94 -21.04
CA HIS A 266 13.33 -21.97 -22.03
C HIS A 266 12.04 -21.62 -22.80
N GLY A 267 12.04 -20.46 -23.47
CA GLY A 267 10.95 -20.01 -24.34
C GLY A 267 10.09 -18.87 -23.73
N GLY A 268 10.57 -18.20 -22.72
CA GLY A 268 9.94 -17.05 -22.06
C GLY A 268 9.25 -17.41 -20.72
N PRO A 269 9.10 -16.46 -19.79
CA PRO A 269 8.39 -16.67 -18.53
C PRO A 269 6.87 -16.76 -18.75
N GLN A 270 6.16 -17.48 -17.88
CA GLN A 270 4.70 -17.55 -17.87
C GLN A 270 4.07 -16.23 -17.41
N GLY A 271 4.76 -15.49 -16.54
CA GLY A 271 4.32 -14.19 -16.08
C GLY A 271 5.45 -13.17 -16.06
N VAL A 272 5.08 -11.92 -16.24
CA VAL A 272 5.98 -10.78 -16.08
C VAL A 272 5.34 -9.79 -15.12
N ILE A 273 6.04 -9.42 -14.06
CA ILE A 273 5.65 -8.33 -13.15
C ILE A 273 6.52 -7.12 -13.48
N ASN A 274 5.91 -6.12 -14.09
CA ASN A 274 6.62 -4.93 -14.52
C ASN A 274 6.47 -3.81 -13.48
N VAL A 275 7.50 -3.63 -12.66
CA VAL A 275 7.59 -2.56 -11.65
C VAL A 275 8.58 -1.47 -12.05
N SER A 276 9.14 -1.57 -13.26
CA SER A 276 10.05 -0.56 -13.81
C SER A 276 9.26 0.68 -14.29
N VAL A 277 9.93 1.82 -14.32
CA VAL A 277 9.38 3.08 -14.82
C VAL A 277 9.87 3.41 -16.25
N SER A 278 10.42 2.42 -16.97
CA SER A 278 10.91 2.56 -18.35
C SER A 278 9.88 2.05 -19.36
N GLU A 279 9.38 2.90 -20.24
CA GLU A 279 8.47 2.51 -21.33
C GLU A 279 9.07 1.41 -22.23
N THR A 280 10.38 1.47 -22.49
CA THR A 280 11.10 0.45 -23.26
C THR A 280 11.05 -0.92 -22.54
N ALA A 281 11.33 -0.96 -21.23
CA ALA A 281 11.27 -2.20 -20.47
C ALA A 281 9.83 -2.77 -20.41
N ILE A 282 8.82 -1.89 -20.30
CA ILE A 282 7.40 -2.27 -20.35
C ILE A 282 7.07 -2.91 -21.70
N THR A 283 7.45 -2.27 -22.79
CA THR A 283 7.20 -2.77 -24.16
C THR A 283 7.94 -4.10 -24.40
N MET A 284 9.21 -4.21 -24.03
CA MET A 284 9.99 -5.46 -24.16
C MET A 284 9.32 -6.65 -23.44
N SER A 285 8.60 -6.41 -22.34
CA SER A 285 7.92 -7.47 -21.60
C SER A 285 6.90 -8.23 -22.44
N THR A 286 6.29 -7.58 -23.43
CA THR A 286 5.35 -8.22 -24.36
C THR A 286 6.04 -9.10 -25.39
N GLN A 287 7.34 -8.92 -25.61
CA GLN A 287 8.12 -9.67 -26.62
C GLN A 287 8.70 -10.98 -26.04
N TYR A 288 9.23 -10.92 -24.80
CA TYR A 288 9.86 -12.10 -24.18
C TYR A 288 8.89 -12.99 -23.38
N VAL A 289 7.68 -12.52 -23.05
CA VAL A 289 6.68 -13.39 -22.41
C VAL A 289 6.31 -14.54 -23.35
N ARG A 290 6.14 -15.76 -22.79
CA ARG A 290 5.77 -16.92 -23.62
C ARG A 290 4.32 -16.86 -24.09
N SER A 291 3.96 -17.74 -25.01
CA SER A 291 2.58 -17.93 -25.45
C SER A 291 1.68 -18.24 -24.25
N THR A 292 0.48 -17.65 -24.24
CA THR A 292 -0.52 -17.68 -23.16
C THR A 292 -0.09 -17.03 -21.84
N GLY A 293 1.09 -16.40 -21.82
CA GLY A 293 1.61 -15.73 -20.62
C GLY A 293 0.92 -14.39 -20.34
N THR A 294 1.14 -13.89 -19.12
CA THR A 294 0.55 -12.65 -18.63
C THR A 294 1.62 -11.62 -18.28
N VAL A 295 1.52 -10.42 -18.85
CA VAL A 295 2.27 -9.24 -18.45
C VAL A 295 1.41 -8.40 -17.52
N VAL A 296 1.89 -8.17 -16.29
CA VAL A 296 1.19 -7.34 -15.31
C VAL A 296 1.93 -6.01 -15.15
N LEU A 297 1.23 -4.91 -15.47
CA LEU A 297 1.73 -3.56 -15.37
C LEU A 297 1.44 -3.00 -13.98
N VAL A 298 2.48 -2.56 -13.29
CA VAL A 298 2.44 -2.02 -11.92
C VAL A 298 3.10 -0.64 -11.85
N GLY A 299 4.28 -0.48 -12.48
CA GLY A 299 4.96 0.80 -12.59
C GLY A 299 4.13 1.78 -13.43
N MET A 300 4.06 3.04 -12.99
CA MET A 300 3.25 4.10 -13.61
C MET A 300 4.14 5.30 -14.01
N PRO A 301 5.01 5.17 -15.01
CA PRO A 301 5.74 6.32 -15.54
C PRO A 301 4.76 7.29 -16.23
N ALA A 302 4.99 8.59 -16.05
CA ALA A 302 4.17 9.62 -16.66
C ALA A 302 4.20 9.49 -18.21
N GLU A 303 3.05 9.68 -18.85
CA GLU A 303 2.87 9.71 -20.31
C GLU A 303 3.34 8.45 -21.08
N ALA A 304 3.67 7.36 -20.38
CA ALA A 304 4.16 6.13 -21.01
C ALA A 304 3.02 5.26 -21.56
N ALA A 305 3.33 4.53 -22.65
CA ALA A 305 2.41 3.59 -23.29
C ALA A 305 3.08 2.22 -23.47
N VAL A 306 2.29 1.15 -23.41
CA VAL A 306 2.75 -0.16 -23.82
C VAL A 306 2.46 -0.39 -25.31
N LYS A 307 3.50 -0.75 -26.07
CA LYS A 307 3.36 -1.14 -27.49
C LYS A 307 3.46 -2.65 -27.59
N SER A 308 2.42 -3.30 -28.11
CA SER A 308 2.41 -4.73 -28.36
C SER A 308 2.09 -4.98 -29.84
N ASP A 309 2.92 -5.77 -30.51
CA ASP A 309 2.67 -6.18 -31.90
C ASP A 309 1.41 -7.03 -31.95
N ILE A 310 0.40 -6.59 -32.72
CA ILE A 310 -0.92 -7.24 -32.75
C ILE A 310 -0.86 -8.67 -33.24
N PHE A 311 -0.07 -8.96 -34.27
CA PHE A 311 0.07 -10.32 -34.79
C PHE A 311 0.63 -11.26 -33.73
N GLN A 312 1.75 -10.87 -33.09
CA GLN A 312 2.37 -11.63 -32.02
C GLN A 312 1.44 -11.78 -30.82
N HIS A 313 0.74 -10.70 -30.45
CA HIS A 313 -0.20 -10.69 -29.33
C HIS A 313 -1.32 -11.74 -29.54
N VAL A 314 -1.92 -11.76 -30.73
CA VAL A 314 -2.99 -12.69 -31.09
C VAL A 314 -2.46 -14.13 -31.19
N VAL A 315 -1.38 -14.35 -31.98
CA VAL A 315 -0.82 -15.71 -32.21
C VAL A 315 -0.32 -16.34 -30.92
N LYS A 316 0.31 -15.55 -30.04
CA LYS A 316 0.77 -16.04 -28.73
C LYS A 316 -0.31 -16.03 -27.66
N SER A 317 -1.50 -15.44 -27.91
CA SER A 317 -2.57 -15.26 -26.90
C SER A 317 -2.06 -14.64 -25.60
N ILE A 318 -1.29 -13.56 -25.71
CA ILE A 318 -0.69 -12.86 -24.56
C ILE A 318 -1.77 -12.09 -23.82
N ASN A 319 -1.69 -12.01 -22.48
CA ASN A 319 -2.51 -11.16 -21.66
C ASN A 319 -1.68 -9.97 -21.14
N ILE A 320 -2.22 -8.75 -21.27
CA ILE A 320 -1.67 -7.55 -20.63
C ILE A 320 -2.71 -7.06 -19.62
N LYS A 321 -2.33 -6.97 -18.34
CA LYS A 321 -3.23 -6.59 -17.23
C LYS A 321 -2.61 -5.43 -16.45
N GLY A 322 -3.41 -4.43 -16.07
CA GLY A 322 -3.06 -3.48 -15.02
C GLY A 322 -3.28 -4.10 -13.63
N SER A 323 -2.44 -3.73 -12.67
CA SER A 323 -2.63 -4.10 -11.25
C SER A 323 -2.39 -2.88 -10.38
N TYR A 324 -3.40 -2.51 -9.60
CA TYR A 324 -3.40 -1.31 -8.78
C TYR A 324 -3.58 -1.66 -7.32
N VAL A 325 -2.52 -1.41 -6.51
CA VAL A 325 -2.43 -1.72 -5.08
C VAL A 325 -3.03 -3.10 -4.74
N GLY A 326 -3.87 -3.24 -3.74
CA GLY A 326 -4.60 -4.44 -3.39
C GLY A 326 -5.76 -4.11 -2.48
N ASN A 327 -6.76 -4.99 -2.42
CA ASN A 327 -7.90 -4.86 -1.55
C ASN A 327 -7.57 -5.32 -0.10
N ARG A 328 -8.58 -5.30 0.79
CA ARG A 328 -8.42 -5.71 2.20
C ARG A 328 -8.00 -7.18 2.34
N ALA A 329 -8.47 -8.07 1.48
CA ALA A 329 -8.07 -9.48 1.48
C ALA A 329 -6.60 -9.62 1.06
N ASP A 330 -6.19 -8.96 -0.04
CA ASP A 330 -4.80 -8.96 -0.51
C ASP A 330 -3.86 -8.39 0.57
N THR A 331 -4.28 -7.34 1.28
CA THR A 331 -3.51 -6.75 2.40
C THR A 331 -3.31 -7.77 3.53
N ARG A 332 -4.37 -8.47 3.95
CA ARG A 332 -4.28 -9.48 5.01
C ARG A 332 -3.38 -10.65 4.61
N GLU A 333 -3.50 -11.12 3.38
CA GLU A 333 -2.68 -12.19 2.84
C GLU A 333 -1.20 -11.79 2.73
N ALA A 334 -0.92 -10.57 2.23
CA ALA A 334 0.45 -10.05 2.16
C ALA A 334 1.08 -9.93 3.57
N LEU A 335 0.32 -9.46 4.55
CA LEU A 335 0.76 -9.39 5.95
C LEU A 335 0.97 -10.77 6.57
N ASP A 336 0.19 -11.80 6.17
CA ASP A 336 0.43 -13.19 6.62
C ASP A 336 1.79 -13.71 6.15
N PHE A 337 2.13 -13.53 4.87
CA PHE A 337 3.46 -13.89 4.37
C PHE A 337 4.58 -13.19 5.15
N PHE A 338 4.41 -11.90 5.42
CA PHE A 338 5.35 -11.11 6.20
C PHE A 338 5.46 -11.63 7.65
N SER A 339 4.34 -11.87 8.33
CA SER A 339 4.31 -12.32 9.73
C SER A 339 4.94 -13.70 9.92
N ARG A 340 4.89 -14.53 8.91
CA ARG A 340 5.56 -15.84 8.86
C ARG A 340 7.07 -15.75 8.53
N GLY A 341 7.60 -14.54 8.35
CA GLY A 341 9.03 -14.32 8.05
C GLY A 341 9.46 -14.68 6.63
N LEU A 342 8.50 -14.90 5.70
CA LEU A 342 8.77 -15.25 4.32
C LEU A 342 9.17 -14.06 3.45
N VAL A 343 8.83 -12.85 3.90
CA VAL A 343 9.13 -11.58 3.24
C VAL A 343 9.68 -10.60 4.26
N LYS A 344 10.75 -9.90 3.90
CA LYS A 344 11.39 -8.88 4.72
C LYS A 344 11.75 -7.68 3.85
N ALA A 345 11.34 -6.48 4.24
CA ALA A 345 11.69 -5.28 3.49
C ALA A 345 13.15 -4.88 3.74
N PRO A 346 13.98 -4.67 2.70
CA PRO A 346 15.32 -4.10 2.86
C PRO A 346 15.20 -2.58 3.13
N ILE A 347 15.14 -2.19 4.41
CA ILE A 347 14.87 -0.81 4.82
C ILE A 347 16.10 -0.06 5.32
N THR A 348 16.09 1.26 5.10
CA THR A 348 16.92 2.25 5.78
C THR A 348 15.99 3.18 6.56
N VAL A 349 16.18 3.28 7.89
CA VAL A 349 15.35 4.14 8.75
C VAL A 349 16.04 5.50 8.94
N VAL A 350 15.27 6.58 8.76
CA VAL A 350 15.70 7.98 8.96
C VAL A 350 14.68 8.72 9.82
N GLY A 351 14.98 9.92 10.28
CA GLY A 351 14.00 10.76 10.98
C GLY A 351 12.99 11.40 10.01
N LEU A 352 11.79 11.72 10.50
CA LEU A 352 10.76 12.41 9.71
C LEU A 352 11.28 13.76 9.15
N SER A 353 12.10 14.46 9.90
CA SER A 353 12.74 15.73 9.48
C SER A 353 13.68 15.58 8.27
N GLU A 354 14.13 14.35 7.96
CA GLU A 354 15.02 14.03 6.84
C GLU A 354 14.27 13.68 5.55
N LEU A 355 12.94 13.65 5.56
CA LEU A 355 12.11 13.31 4.39
C LEU A 355 12.48 14.10 3.12
N PRO A 356 12.78 15.43 3.17
CA PRO A 356 13.18 16.18 1.97
C PRO A 356 14.42 15.59 1.30
N LYS A 357 15.41 15.16 2.08
CA LYS A 357 16.64 14.52 1.57
C LYS A 357 16.34 13.16 0.93
N VAL A 358 15.37 12.41 1.46
CA VAL A 358 14.96 11.13 0.85
C VAL A 358 14.36 11.38 -0.53
N TYR A 359 13.52 12.43 -0.69
CA TYR A 359 12.96 12.81 -1.99
C TYR A 359 14.05 13.17 -3.01
N GLU A 360 15.07 13.92 -2.59
CA GLU A 360 16.23 14.22 -3.45
C GLU A 360 16.97 12.95 -3.92
N LEU A 361 17.16 11.97 -3.03
CA LEU A 361 17.78 10.69 -3.38
C LEU A 361 16.92 9.88 -4.34
N MET A 362 15.57 9.95 -4.21
CA MET A 362 14.63 9.31 -5.13
C MET A 362 14.72 9.92 -6.53
N GLU A 363 14.73 11.24 -6.65
CA GLU A 363 14.87 11.94 -7.93
C GLU A 363 16.20 11.61 -8.64
N GLN A 364 17.25 11.38 -7.87
CA GLN A 364 18.58 11.00 -8.37
C GLN A 364 18.70 9.49 -8.66
N ASN A 365 17.64 8.68 -8.47
CA ASN A 365 17.66 7.21 -8.58
C ASN A 365 18.75 6.56 -7.72
N LYS A 366 19.08 7.13 -6.56
CA LYS A 366 20.14 6.66 -5.64
C LYS A 366 19.62 5.78 -4.49
N ILE A 367 18.36 5.37 -4.54
CA ILE A 367 17.77 4.52 -3.51
C ILE A 367 17.99 3.05 -3.83
N LEU A 368 18.54 2.30 -2.86
CA LEU A 368 18.58 0.85 -2.85
C LEU A 368 17.63 0.34 -1.75
N GLY A 369 16.71 -0.56 -2.10
CA GLY A 369 15.69 -1.02 -1.15
C GLY A 369 14.63 0.05 -0.87
N ARG A 370 14.29 0.27 0.42
CA ARG A 370 13.21 1.16 0.87
C ARG A 370 13.69 2.10 1.96
N TYR A 371 13.20 3.33 1.97
CA TYR A 371 13.33 4.24 3.10
C TYR A 371 12.07 4.21 3.96
N VAL A 372 12.27 4.32 5.27
CA VAL A 372 11.20 4.40 6.27
C VAL A 372 11.52 5.57 7.20
N VAL A 373 10.56 6.44 7.45
CA VAL A 373 10.72 7.53 8.40
C VAL A 373 10.23 7.11 9.78
N ASP A 374 11.03 7.38 10.80
CA ASP A 374 10.65 7.34 12.21
C ASP A 374 9.98 8.68 12.54
N THR A 375 8.67 8.66 12.83
CA THR A 375 7.89 9.89 13.03
C THR A 375 8.24 10.63 14.31
N SER A 376 8.97 9.99 15.22
CA SER A 376 9.40 10.59 16.50
C SER A 376 10.73 11.39 16.41
N LYS A 377 11.38 11.45 15.22
CA LYS A 377 12.71 12.07 15.01
C LYS A 377 12.72 13.14 13.95
#